data_30f0b17d20ec2cc0cac1de06e9debff2
#
_entry.id   30f0b17d20ec2cc0cac1de06e9debff2
#
_cell.length_a   1.000
_cell.length_b   1.000
_cell.length_c   1.000
_cell.angle_alpha   90.00
_cell.angle_beta   90.00
_cell.angle_gamma   90.00
#
_symmetry.space_group_name_H-M   'P 1'
#
loop_
_entity.id
_entity.type
_entity.pdbx_description
1 polymer ?
#
loop_
_entity_poly.entity_id
_entity_poly.type
_entity_poly.pdbx_seq_one_letter_code
_entity_poly.pdbx_strand_id
1 'polypeptide(L)'
;MLINHSFQVDQPIDQVWNFFDDVPLVAACVPGADLTKEVGDDQYEGDVTISAGPVKLEFSGELKIKSRDNTKKVIVLEGAGADKKGRGAASVVLDASLNSLGGSTRVDLAIDLTISGAAAQYGRGLVADFTEVLIDQTADSMKTRMTAIAEGRDPMAVGAPQTASGISIAFSAFTLAVK
;
A
#
# COMPACT_ATOMS: atom_id res chain seq x y z
N MET A 1 -3.69 8.12 -13.52
CA MET A 1 -2.65 9.00 -12.94
C MET A 1 -1.47 8.13 -12.54
N LEU A 2 -0.29 8.43 -13.06
CA LEU A 2 0.92 7.69 -12.73
C LEU A 2 1.63 8.32 -11.52
N ILE A 3 1.96 7.50 -10.54
CA ILE A 3 2.73 7.86 -9.36
C ILE A 3 3.92 6.90 -9.28
N ASN A 4 5.12 7.44 -9.23
CA ASN A 4 6.34 6.66 -9.03
C ASN A 4 6.90 6.97 -7.65
N HIS A 5 7.24 5.95 -6.91
CA HIS A 5 7.82 6.08 -5.58
C HIS A 5 8.88 4.99 -5.36
N SER A 6 9.83 5.25 -4.49
CA SER A 6 10.82 4.24 -4.13
C SER A 6 11.19 4.35 -2.65
N PHE A 7 11.49 3.20 -2.05
CA PHE A 7 12.01 3.13 -0.69
C PHE A 7 13.06 2.04 -0.55
N GLN A 8 13.80 2.07 0.53
CA GLN A 8 14.84 1.09 0.83
C GLN A 8 14.48 0.31 2.08
N VAL A 9 14.77 -0.98 2.05
CA VAL A 9 14.64 -1.92 3.18
C VAL A 9 16.01 -2.50 3.48
N ASP A 10 16.43 -2.46 4.75
CA ASP A 10 17.75 -2.94 5.19
C ASP A 10 17.75 -4.46 5.42
N GLN A 11 17.30 -5.19 4.40
CA GLN A 11 17.26 -6.65 4.35
C GLN A 11 17.68 -7.11 2.95
N PRO A 12 18.29 -8.32 2.82
CA PRO A 12 18.64 -8.89 1.52
C PRO A 12 17.41 -9.12 0.64
N ILE A 13 17.59 -9.03 -0.68
CA ILE A 13 16.50 -9.08 -1.66
C ILE A 13 15.62 -10.33 -1.54
N ASP A 14 16.18 -11.48 -1.23
CA ASP A 14 15.39 -12.71 -1.12
C ASP A 14 14.46 -12.68 0.10
N GLN A 15 14.87 -12.05 1.19
CA GLN A 15 14.01 -11.85 2.36
C GLN A 15 12.87 -10.86 2.06
N VAL A 16 13.19 -9.77 1.37
CA VAL A 16 12.17 -8.79 0.96
C VAL A 16 11.20 -9.40 -0.05
N TRP A 17 11.71 -10.19 -0.99
CA TRP A 17 10.87 -10.90 -1.96
C TRP A 17 9.90 -11.88 -1.29
N ASN A 18 10.37 -12.68 -0.36
CA ASN A 18 9.52 -13.60 0.40
C ASN A 18 8.44 -12.87 1.19
N PHE A 19 8.74 -11.68 1.70
CA PHE A 19 7.74 -10.83 2.37
C PHE A 19 6.66 -10.37 1.39
N PHE A 20 7.03 -9.92 0.19
CA PHE A 20 6.09 -9.49 -0.85
C PHE A 20 5.23 -10.64 -1.40
N ASP A 21 5.71 -11.87 -1.31
CA ASP A 21 4.97 -13.06 -1.73
C ASP A 21 3.82 -13.42 -0.78
N ASP A 22 3.89 -12.96 0.46
CA ASP A 22 2.83 -13.10 1.46
C ASP A 22 1.86 -11.90 1.40
N VAL A 23 0.84 -12.02 0.55
CA VAL A 23 -0.13 -10.95 0.30
C VAL A 23 -0.87 -10.50 1.57
N PRO A 24 -1.35 -11.40 2.45
CA PRO A 24 -1.95 -10.98 3.72
C PRO A 24 -1.00 -10.16 4.60
N LEU A 25 0.26 -10.51 4.63
CA LEU A 25 1.27 -9.80 5.42
C LEU A 25 1.55 -8.40 4.85
N VAL A 26 1.63 -8.27 3.53
CA VAL A 26 1.78 -6.97 2.86
C VAL A 26 0.54 -6.10 3.08
N ALA A 27 -0.65 -6.66 2.94
CA ALA A 27 -1.90 -5.95 3.20
C ALA A 27 -2.00 -5.42 4.62
N ALA A 28 -1.51 -6.19 5.60
CA ALA A 28 -1.44 -5.77 7.00
C ALA A 28 -0.50 -4.57 7.24
N CYS A 29 0.39 -4.27 6.29
CA CYS A 29 1.25 -3.08 6.33
C CYS A 29 0.55 -1.82 5.82
N VAL A 30 -0.49 -1.95 5.00
CA VAL A 30 -1.20 -0.82 4.40
C VAL A 30 -2.20 -0.25 5.39
N PRO A 31 -2.05 1.02 5.82
CA PRO A 31 -2.98 1.64 6.74
C PRO A 31 -4.41 1.62 6.20
N GLY A 32 -5.34 1.13 7.01
CA GLY A 32 -6.76 1.06 6.67
C GLY A 32 -7.17 -0.09 5.74
N ALA A 33 -6.23 -0.91 5.29
CA ALA A 33 -6.55 -2.10 4.49
C ALA A 33 -6.91 -3.29 5.38
N ASP A 34 -7.91 -4.04 4.96
CA ASP A 34 -8.36 -5.28 5.60
C ASP A 34 -8.72 -6.29 4.52
N LEU A 35 -7.94 -7.37 4.40
CA LEU A 35 -8.28 -8.48 3.53
C LEU A 35 -9.32 -9.35 4.22
N THR A 36 -10.51 -9.44 3.62
CA THR A 36 -11.64 -10.15 4.20
C THR A 36 -11.73 -11.60 3.75
N LYS A 37 -11.24 -11.90 2.55
CA LYS A 37 -11.35 -13.25 1.97
C LYS A 37 -10.35 -13.48 0.85
N GLU A 38 -9.79 -14.68 0.80
CA GLU A 38 -9.12 -15.22 -0.39
C GLU A 38 -10.16 -15.98 -1.23
N VAL A 39 -10.38 -15.54 -2.48
CA VAL A 39 -11.45 -16.05 -3.34
C VAL A 39 -10.94 -16.95 -4.48
N GLY A 40 -9.64 -17.05 -4.64
CA GLY A 40 -9.00 -17.87 -5.66
C GLY A 40 -7.49 -17.72 -5.60
N ASP A 41 -6.77 -18.40 -6.49
CA ASP A 41 -5.33 -18.26 -6.59
C ASP A 41 -4.97 -16.82 -6.91
N ASP A 42 -4.22 -16.18 -5.99
CA ASP A 42 -3.79 -14.79 -6.12
C ASP A 42 -4.94 -13.77 -6.25
N GLN A 43 -6.12 -14.11 -5.75
CA GLN A 43 -7.30 -13.24 -5.77
C GLN A 43 -7.87 -13.09 -4.35
N TYR A 44 -8.10 -11.84 -3.96
CA TYR A 44 -8.53 -11.46 -2.62
C TYR A 44 -9.66 -10.44 -2.69
N GLU A 45 -10.59 -10.53 -1.76
CA GLU A 45 -11.55 -9.48 -1.45
C GLU A 45 -11.09 -8.72 -0.22
N GLY A 46 -11.37 -7.44 -0.18
CA GLY A 46 -11.00 -6.63 0.97
C GLY A 46 -11.64 -5.25 0.98
N ASP A 47 -11.41 -4.59 2.08
CA ASP A 47 -11.86 -3.23 2.32
C ASP A 47 -10.64 -2.33 2.53
N VAL A 48 -10.76 -1.07 2.10
CA VAL A 48 -9.79 -0.03 2.39
C VAL A 48 -10.50 1.20 2.93
N THR A 49 -10.12 1.61 4.12
CA THR A 49 -10.62 2.84 4.74
C THR A 49 -9.58 3.94 4.60
N ILE A 50 -9.97 5.01 3.94
CA ILE A 50 -9.14 6.20 3.73
C ILE A 50 -9.73 7.35 4.53
N SER A 51 -8.92 7.94 5.42
CA SER A 51 -9.31 9.10 6.20
C SER A 51 -8.39 10.28 5.86
N ALA A 52 -8.97 11.33 5.29
CA ALA A 52 -8.27 12.56 4.94
C ALA A 52 -9.02 13.77 5.54
N GLY A 53 -8.57 14.25 6.71
CA GLY A 53 -9.26 15.28 7.47
C GLY A 53 -10.67 14.84 7.85
N PRO A 54 -11.71 15.64 7.56
CA PRO A 54 -13.11 15.30 7.87
C PRO A 54 -13.69 14.24 6.93
N VAL A 55 -12.96 13.85 5.89
CA VAL A 55 -13.43 12.92 4.87
C VAL A 55 -13.01 11.51 5.22
N LYS A 56 -13.98 10.61 5.26
CA LYS A 56 -13.76 9.17 5.39
C LYS A 56 -14.39 8.46 4.20
N LEU A 57 -13.57 7.75 3.45
CA LEU A 57 -13.98 6.90 2.33
C LEU A 57 -13.73 5.44 2.69
N GLU A 58 -14.69 4.59 2.42
CA GLU A 58 -14.62 3.16 2.65
C GLU A 58 -14.86 2.42 1.35
N PHE A 59 -13.79 1.92 0.75
CA PHE A 59 -13.85 1.13 -0.48
C PHE A 59 -13.93 -0.35 -0.16
N SER A 60 -14.79 -1.05 -0.88
CA SER A 60 -14.86 -2.51 -0.89
C SER A 60 -14.55 -3.00 -2.29
N GLY A 61 -13.72 -4.00 -2.43
CA GLY A 61 -13.30 -4.45 -3.75
C GLY A 61 -12.43 -5.68 -3.76
N GLU A 62 -11.71 -5.83 -4.85
CA GLU A 62 -10.90 -6.99 -5.16
C GLU A 62 -9.45 -6.59 -5.44
N LEU A 63 -8.55 -7.50 -5.10
CA LEU A 63 -7.13 -7.45 -5.43
C LEU A 63 -6.75 -8.73 -6.16
N LYS A 64 -5.99 -8.59 -7.23
CA LYS A 64 -5.46 -9.71 -7.99
C LYS A 64 -3.98 -9.51 -8.29
N ILE A 65 -3.19 -10.54 -8.01
CA ILE A 65 -1.81 -10.60 -8.51
C ILE A 65 -1.85 -11.04 -9.97
N LYS A 66 -1.40 -10.19 -10.86
CA LYS A 66 -1.39 -10.46 -12.31
C LYS A 66 -0.22 -11.29 -12.74
N SER A 67 0.95 -11.00 -12.17
CA SER A 67 2.18 -11.73 -12.47
C SER A 67 3.20 -11.61 -11.36
N ARG A 68 4.02 -12.64 -11.22
CA ARG A 68 5.24 -12.68 -10.41
C ARG A 68 6.39 -13.18 -11.26
N ASP A 69 7.44 -12.41 -11.35
CA ASP A 69 8.71 -12.83 -11.98
C ASP A 69 9.76 -13.00 -10.88
N ASN A 70 9.98 -14.25 -10.49
CA ASN A 70 10.94 -14.59 -9.42
C ASN A 70 12.38 -14.29 -9.79
N THR A 71 12.69 -14.30 -11.07
CA THR A 71 14.05 -14.03 -11.57
C THR A 71 14.34 -12.53 -11.58
N LYS A 72 13.41 -11.75 -12.13
CA LYS A 72 13.53 -10.28 -12.21
C LYS A 72 13.12 -9.60 -10.90
N LYS A 73 12.49 -10.31 -9.97
CA LYS A 73 11.94 -9.77 -8.72
C LYS A 73 10.94 -8.64 -8.99
N VAL A 74 9.99 -8.93 -9.87
CA VAL A 74 8.91 -8.01 -10.25
C VAL A 74 7.57 -8.66 -9.95
N ILE A 75 6.69 -7.90 -9.33
CA ILE A 75 5.30 -8.29 -9.07
C ILE A 75 4.37 -7.23 -9.62
N VAL A 76 3.30 -7.67 -10.29
CA VAL A 76 2.26 -6.78 -10.81
C VAL A 76 0.94 -7.16 -10.17
N LEU A 77 0.25 -6.18 -9.60
CA LEU A 77 -1.07 -6.37 -9.03
C LEU A 77 -2.08 -5.37 -9.62
N GLU A 78 -3.32 -5.79 -9.63
CA GLU A 78 -4.48 -4.96 -9.95
C GLU A 78 -5.45 -4.96 -8.78
N GLY A 79 -6.00 -3.80 -8.48
CA GLY A 79 -7.04 -3.63 -7.49
C GLY A 79 -8.16 -2.76 -8.02
N ALA A 80 -9.39 -3.05 -7.65
CA ALA A 80 -10.54 -2.23 -7.96
C ALA A 80 -11.56 -2.29 -6.84
N GLY A 81 -12.14 -1.14 -6.50
CA GLY A 81 -13.14 -1.06 -5.45
C GLY A 81 -14.06 0.13 -5.64
N ALA A 82 -15.22 0.04 -5.01
CA ALA A 82 -16.22 1.11 -4.98
C ALA A 82 -16.47 1.55 -3.54
N ASP A 83 -16.71 2.85 -3.36
CA ASP A 83 -17.10 3.39 -2.06
C ASP A 83 -18.43 2.80 -1.60
N LYS A 84 -18.47 2.31 -0.38
CA LYS A 84 -19.66 1.66 0.20
C LYS A 84 -20.89 2.56 0.25
N LYS A 85 -20.69 3.88 0.20
CA LYS A 85 -21.74 4.90 0.16
C LYS A 85 -22.03 5.43 -1.25
N GLY A 86 -21.44 4.82 -2.28
CA GLY A 86 -21.67 5.19 -3.67
C GLY A 86 -21.08 6.53 -4.11
N ARG A 87 -20.06 7.04 -3.41
CA ARG A 87 -19.43 8.35 -3.70
C ARG A 87 -18.32 8.27 -4.76
N GLY A 88 -17.99 7.11 -5.25
CA GLY A 88 -17.00 6.93 -6.28
C GLY A 88 -16.41 5.53 -6.32
N ALA A 89 -15.45 5.35 -7.21
CA ALA A 89 -14.71 4.11 -7.38
C ALA A 89 -13.24 4.42 -7.60
N ALA A 90 -12.39 3.45 -7.28
CA ALA A 90 -10.95 3.52 -7.52
C ALA A 90 -10.47 2.23 -8.16
N SER A 91 -9.49 2.33 -9.05
CA SER A 91 -8.75 1.19 -9.55
C SER A 91 -7.26 1.51 -9.59
N VAL A 92 -6.44 0.50 -9.36
CA VAL A 92 -4.99 0.62 -9.30
C VAL A 92 -4.34 -0.52 -10.06
N VAL A 93 -3.32 -0.20 -10.84
CA VAL A 93 -2.33 -1.15 -11.32
C VAL A 93 -1.01 -0.77 -10.67
N LEU A 94 -0.39 -1.69 -9.97
CA LEU A 94 0.87 -1.47 -9.27
C LEU A 94 1.92 -2.46 -9.77
N ASP A 95 3.03 -1.91 -10.25
CA ASP A 95 4.24 -2.64 -10.54
C ASP A 95 5.25 -2.39 -9.43
N ALA A 96 5.69 -3.45 -8.76
CA ALA A 96 6.76 -3.39 -7.78
C ALA A 96 7.98 -4.15 -8.28
N SER A 97 9.13 -3.50 -8.34
CA SER A 97 10.39 -4.12 -8.69
C SER A 97 11.41 -3.97 -7.57
N LEU A 98 12.07 -5.08 -7.23
CA LEU A 98 13.07 -5.15 -6.17
C LEU A 98 14.45 -5.21 -6.77
N ASN A 99 15.34 -4.34 -6.28
CA ASN A 99 16.73 -4.24 -6.75
C ASN A 99 17.68 -4.42 -5.56
N SER A 100 18.61 -5.37 -5.68
CA SER A 100 19.59 -5.62 -4.63
C SER A 100 20.62 -4.50 -4.55
N LEU A 101 20.87 -4.02 -3.33
CA LEU A 101 21.96 -3.12 -2.99
C LEU A 101 23.02 -3.82 -2.11
N GLY A 102 23.10 -5.16 -2.20
CA GLY A 102 23.93 -5.98 -1.33
C GLY A 102 23.17 -6.47 -0.10
N GLY A 103 23.44 -5.91 1.06
CA GLY A 103 22.71 -6.23 2.30
C GLY A 103 21.35 -5.55 2.45
N SER A 104 20.98 -4.67 1.54
CA SER A 104 19.71 -3.98 1.50
C SER A 104 19.03 -4.10 0.13
N THR A 105 17.78 -3.68 0.05
CA THR A 105 16.97 -3.77 -1.15
C THR A 105 16.27 -2.44 -1.41
N ARG A 106 16.35 -1.97 -2.64
CA ARG A 106 15.53 -0.86 -3.13
C ARG A 106 14.26 -1.43 -3.74
N VAL A 107 13.14 -0.89 -3.35
CA VAL A 107 11.82 -1.19 -3.91
C VAL A 107 11.38 0.01 -4.74
N ASP A 108 11.17 -0.20 -6.02
CA ASP A 108 10.63 0.80 -6.94
C ASP A 108 9.18 0.45 -7.25
N LEU A 109 8.29 1.42 -7.08
CA LEU A 109 6.86 1.30 -7.32
C LEU A 109 6.45 2.20 -8.49
N ALA A 110 5.71 1.64 -9.44
CA ALA A 110 4.98 2.38 -10.44
C ALA A 110 3.49 2.09 -10.27
N ILE A 111 2.72 3.14 -9.98
CA ILE A 111 1.31 3.03 -9.63
C ILE A 111 0.50 3.80 -10.66
N ASP A 112 -0.38 3.12 -11.37
CA ASP A 112 -1.40 3.77 -12.21
C ASP A 112 -2.74 3.73 -11.45
N LEU A 113 -3.14 4.90 -10.95
CA LEU A 113 -4.32 5.09 -10.13
C LEU A 113 -5.40 5.82 -10.93
N THR A 114 -6.60 5.25 -10.96
CA THR A 114 -7.80 5.87 -11.53
C THR A 114 -8.84 6.03 -10.43
N ILE A 115 -9.34 7.24 -10.26
CA ILE A 115 -10.39 7.58 -9.30
C ILE A 115 -11.53 8.24 -10.03
N SER A 116 -12.76 7.89 -9.70
CA SER A 116 -13.99 8.42 -10.27
C SER A 116 -14.99 8.85 -9.19
N GLY A 117 -16.00 9.60 -9.59
CA GLY A 117 -17.06 10.09 -8.71
C GLY A 117 -16.61 11.24 -7.81
N ALA A 118 -17.25 11.42 -6.67
CA ALA A 118 -16.96 12.52 -5.73
C ALA A 118 -15.51 12.51 -5.22
N ALA A 119 -14.90 11.32 -5.08
CA ALA A 119 -13.51 11.18 -4.67
C ALA A 119 -12.53 11.85 -5.65
N ALA A 120 -12.86 11.89 -6.95
CA ALA A 120 -12.04 12.56 -7.97
C ALA A 120 -12.03 14.09 -7.84
N GLN A 121 -12.96 14.68 -7.12
CA GLN A 121 -13.06 16.14 -6.93
C GLN A 121 -11.97 16.72 -6.04
N TYR A 122 -11.27 15.88 -5.28
CA TYR A 122 -10.15 16.31 -4.43
C TYR A 122 -8.93 16.79 -5.22
N GLY A 123 -8.89 16.50 -6.52
CA GLY A 123 -7.80 16.91 -7.42
C GLY A 123 -6.58 15.99 -7.36
N ARG A 124 -5.84 16.00 -8.46
CA ARG A 124 -4.68 15.11 -8.64
C ARG A 124 -3.56 15.34 -7.63
N GLY A 125 -3.32 16.60 -7.26
CA GLY A 125 -2.26 16.93 -6.31
C GLY A 125 -2.51 16.31 -4.94
N LEU A 126 -3.69 16.51 -4.37
CA LEU A 126 -4.03 15.95 -3.06
C LEU A 126 -4.04 14.43 -3.07
N VAL A 127 -4.50 13.80 -4.15
CA VAL A 127 -4.50 12.35 -4.29
C VAL A 127 -3.07 11.82 -4.37
N ALA A 128 -2.17 12.48 -5.11
CA ALA A 128 -0.77 12.11 -5.19
C ALA A 128 -0.08 12.21 -3.82
N ASP A 129 -0.22 13.34 -3.15
CA ASP A 129 0.38 13.58 -1.83
C ASP A 129 -0.11 12.54 -0.79
N PHE A 130 -1.41 12.24 -0.81
CA PHE A 130 -1.97 11.21 0.05
C PHE A 130 -1.39 9.82 -0.25
N THR A 131 -1.26 9.48 -1.53
CA THR A 131 -0.69 8.19 -1.95
C THR A 131 0.76 8.05 -1.51
N GLU A 132 1.57 9.09 -1.63
CA GLU A 132 2.96 9.09 -1.15
C GLU A 132 3.04 8.84 0.36
N VAL A 133 2.23 9.54 1.15
CA VAL A 133 2.16 9.33 2.61
C VAL A 133 1.75 7.90 2.94
N LEU A 134 0.77 7.36 2.23
CA LEU A 134 0.32 5.98 2.41
C LEU A 134 1.44 4.97 2.12
N ILE A 135 2.21 5.18 1.07
CA ILE A 135 3.35 4.33 0.71
C ILE A 135 4.44 4.40 1.78
N ASP A 136 4.78 5.59 2.26
CA ASP A 136 5.79 5.77 3.31
C ASP A 136 5.39 5.05 4.60
N GLN A 137 4.15 5.17 5.02
CA GLN A 137 3.63 4.46 6.20
C GLN A 137 3.62 2.94 6.00
N THR A 138 3.29 2.49 4.80
CA THR A 138 3.35 1.07 4.42
C THR A 138 4.78 0.55 4.49
N ALA A 139 5.75 1.30 3.93
CA ALA A 139 7.16 0.96 3.97
C ALA A 139 7.69 0.87 5.41
N ASP A 140 7.32 1.80 6.28
CA ASP A 140 7.73 1.79 7.69
C ASP A 140 7.13 0.58 8.44
N SER A 141 5.88 0.24 8.18
CA SER A 141 5.24 -0.95 8.73
C SER A 141 5.92 -2.23 8.24
N MET A 142 6.29 -2.30 6.96
CA MET A 142 7.03 -3.42 6.40
C MET A 142 8.37 -3.61 7.10
N LYS A 143 9.16 -2.54 7.26
CA LYS A 143 10.45 -2.56 7.94
C LYS A 143 10.32 -3.09 9.37
N THR A 144 9.31 -2.64 10.10
CA THR A 144 9.02 -3.08 11.47
C THR A 144 8.68 -4.58 11.52
N ARG A 145 7.85 -5.05 10.61
CA ARG A 145 7.46 -6.48 10.53
C ARG A 145 8.61 -7.36 10.08
N MET A 146 9.42 -6.92 9.14
CA MET A 146 10.61 -7.65 8.71
C MET A 146 11.66 -7.75 9.81
N THR A 147 11.82 -6.71 10.63
CA THR A 147 12.65 -6.76 11.83
C THR A 147 12.12 -7.80 12.81
N ALA A 148 10.81 -7.87 13.01
CA ALA A 148 10.19 -8.87 13.87
C ALA A 148 10.47 -10.30 13.37
N ILE A 149 10.38 -10.54 12.06
CA ILE A 149 10.73 -11.83 11.44
C ILE A 149 12.19 -12.19 11.72
N ALA A 150 13.11 -11.24 11.51
CA ALA A 150 14.53 -11.44 11.75
C ALA A 150 14.85 -11.78 13.23
N GLU A 151 14.06 -11.26 14.16
CA GLU A 151 14.16 -11.53 15.62
C GLU A 151 13.37 -12.76 16.07
N GLY A 152 12.75 -13.52 15.16
CA GLY A 152 11.94 -14.69 15.46
C GLY A 152 10.60 -14.37 16.14
N ARG A 153 10.11 -13.13 16.03
CA ARG A 153 8.80 -12.69 16.52
C ARG A 153 7.74 -12.81 15.44
N ASP A 154 6.48 -12.96 15.85
CA ASP A 154 5.34 -12.98 14.92
C ASP A 154 5.14 -11.60 14.27
N PRO A 155 5.30 -11.48 12.94
CA PRO A 155 5.11 -10.21 12.24
C PRO A 155 3.66 -9.71 12.27
N MET A 156 2.68 -10.58 12.47
CA MET A 156 1.27 -10.18 12.59
C MET A 156 0.94 -9.64 13.98
N ALA A 157 1.70 -10.01 15.01
CA ALA A 157 1.55 -9.50 16.37
C ALA A 157 2.16 -8.10 16.57
N VAL A 158 3.03 -7.66 15.66
CA VAL A 158 3.48 -6.28 15.62
C VAL A 158 2.30 -5.42 15.18
N GLY A 159 1.89 -4.46 16.02
CA GLY A 159 0.67 -3.70 15.85
C GLY A 159 0.47 -3.19 14.43
N ALA A 160 -0.76 -3.31 13.94
CA ALA A 160 -1.15 -2.66 12.69
C ALA A 160 -0.72 -1.19 12.76
N PRO A 161 -0.26 -0.60 11.64
CA PRO A 161 -0.08 0.84 11.59
C PRO A 161 -1.40 1.42 12.08
N GLN A 162 -1.34 2.18 13.17
CA GLN A 162 -2.54 2.82 13.72
C GLN A 162 -3.22 3.45 12.52
N THR A 163 -4.49 3.13 12.31
CA THR A 163 -5.31 3.85 11.33
C THR A 163 -4.92 5.28 11.51
N ALA A 164 -4.22 5.84 10.52
CA ALA A 164 -3.71 7.18 10.67
C ALA A 164 -4.92 8.01 11.04
N SER A 165 -5.03 8.33 12.33
CA SER A 165 -6.13 9.17 12.77
C SER A 165 -6.00 10.39 11.89
N GLY A 166 -7.08 10.78 11.23
CA GLY A 166 -7.07 11.78 10.15
C GLY A 166 -6.33 13.08 10.48
N ILE A 167 -6.02 13.28 11.76
CA ILE A 167 -5.22 14.37 12.30
C ILE A 167 -3.74 14.24 11.89
N SER A 168 -3.15 13.04 11.86
CA SER A 168 -1.73 12.86 11.52
C SER A 168 -1.46 13.00 10.03
N ILE A 169 -2.36 12.54 9.18
CA ILE A 169 -2.23 12.68 7.72
C ILE A 169 -2.49 14.12 7.29
N ALA A 170 -3.54 14.76 7.85
CA ALA A 170 -3.84 16.17 7.57
C ALA A 170 -2.70 17.10 8.01
N PHE A 171 -2.01 16.79 9.10
CA PHE A 171 -0.89 17.60 9.58
C PHE A 171 0.35 17.45 8.70
N SER A 172 0.64 16.24 8.22
CA SER A 172 1.78 16.00 7.31
C SER A 172 1.54 16.62 5.93
N ALA A 173 0.33 16.50 5.38
CA ALA A 173 -0.03 17.13 4.10
C ALA A 173 -0.08 18.66 4.20
N PHE A 174 -0.53 19.20 5.34
CA PHE A 174 -0.55 20.64 5.56
C PHE A 174 0.87 21.23 5.74
N THR A 175 1.78 20.49 6.35
CA THR A 175 3.18 20.95 6.49
C THR A 175 3.94 20.93 5.17
N LEU A 176 3.56 20.06 4.24
CA LEU A 176 4.12 20.02 2.88
C LEU A 176 3.52 21.13 1.97
N ALA A 177 2.28 21.52 2.21
CA ALA A 177 1.61 22.57 1.41
C ALA A 177 2.01 24.01 1.81
N VAL A 178 2.68 24.20 2.94
CA VAL A 178 3.11 25.53 3.46
C VAL A 178 4.59 25.81 3.19
N LYS A 179 5.30 24.92 2.51
CA LYS A 179 6.64 25.16 1.98
C LYS A 179 6.62 25.29 0.48
#